data_006fd9ad407fe28f5108238d70d8f6df
#
_entry.id   006fd9ad407fe28f5108238d70d8f6df
#
_cell.length_a   1.000
_cell.length_b   1.000
_cell.length_c   1.000
_cell.angle_alpha   90.00
_cell.angle_beta   90.00
_cell.angle_gamma   90.00
#
_symmetry.space_group_name_H-M   'P 1'
#
loop_
_entity.id
_entity.type
_entity.pdbx_description
1 polymer ?
#
loop_
_entity_poly.entity_id
_entity_poly.type
_entity_poly.pdbx_seq_one_letter_code
_entity_poly.pdbx_strand_id
1 'polypeptide(L)'
;MPSPGRTRRHADRFDRQEQGLTAFLTAWADDVPVGTAQILWQGCAAPEVQARFPGCPELNGLGIWPPELRSRGIGTALIRAVEERVRAAGHTLIGLGVDDDNHRAAALYLRIGYRETGCRYLDRYAYLDDDGVRHEVADPARFLVKGLAGRASGPT
;
A
#
# COMPACT_ATOMS: atom_id res chain seq x y z
N MET A 1 -15.83 -1.34 17.00
CA MET A 1 -14.92 -2.51 17.05
C MET A 1 -14.69 -3.03 15.65
N PRO A 2 -13.46 -3.34 15.29
CA PRO A 2 -13.23 -4.01 14.01
C PRO A 2 -13.87 -5.40 14.03
N SER A 3 -14.40 -5.84 12.90
CA SER A 3 -14.94 -7.18 12.77
C SER A 3 -13.85 -8.23 12.99
N PRO A 4 -14.19 -9.44 13.43
CA PRO A 4 -13.21 -10.52 13.60
C PRO A 4 -12.34 -10.78 12.38
N GLY A 5 -12.89 -10.65 11.18
CA GLY A 5 -12.13 -10.78 9.95
C GLY A 5 -11.04 -9.72 9.79
N ARG A 6 -11.30 -8.50 10.22
CA ARG A 6 -10.30 -7.43 10.22
C ARG A 6 -9.17 -7.71 11.22
N THR A 7 -9.50 -8.26 12.38
CA THR A 7 -8.51 -8.60 13.40
C THR A 7 -7.51 -9.64 12.89
N ARG A 8 -7.98 -10.70 12.21
CA ARG A 8 -7.08 -11.70 11.60
C ARG A 8 -6.20 -11.10 10.52
N ARG A 9 -6.74 -10.19 9.71
CA ARG A 9 -5.98 -9.52 8.67
C ARG A 9 -4.81 -8.72 9.25
N HIS A 10 -5.00 -8.08 10.38
CA HIS A 10 -3.94 -7.37 11.08
C HIS A 10 -2.89 -8.33 11.65
N ALA A 11 -3.31 -9.46 12.19
CA ALA A 11 -2.38 -10.48 12.69
C ALA A 11 -1.49 -11.02 11.56
N ASP A 12 -2.07 -11.33 10.40
CA ASP A 12 -1.32 -11.81 9.25
C ASP A 12 -0.28 -10.78 8.77
N ARG A 13 -0.63 -9.50 8.80
CA ARG A 13 0.29 -8.42 8.44
C ARG A 13 1.44 -8.32 9.43
N PHE A 14 1.16 -8.48 10.71
CA PHE A 14 2.17 -8.44 11.75
C PHE A 14 3.17 -9.60 11.60
N ASP A 15 2.68 -10.81 11.36
CA ASP A 15 3.54 -11.98 11.14
C ASP A 15 4.49 -11.77 9.96
N ARG A 16 3.99 -11.18 8.87
CA ARG A 16 4.83 -10.87 7.70
C ARG A 16 5.91 -9.83 8.03
N GLN A 17 5.59 -8.85 8.86
CA GLN A 17 6.57 -7.85 9.29
C GLN A 17 7.69 -8.50 10.10
N GLU A 18 7.38 -9.42 11.00
CA GLU A 18 8.38 -10.13 11.78
C GLU A 18 9.32 -10.94 10.89
N GLN A 19 8.83 -11.44 9.75
CA GLN A 19 9.63 -12.17 8.78
C GLN A 19 10.46 -11.27 7.85
N GLY A 20 10.37 -9.94 8.02
CA GLY A 20 11.09 -9.00 7.18
C GLY A 20 10.51 -8.81 5.77
N LEU A 21 9.36 -9.39 5.47
CA LEU A 21 8.70 -9.28 4.16
C LEU A 21 7.88 -8.01 4.01
N THR A 22 7.51 -7.41 5.12
CA THR A 22 6.60 -6.27 5.17
C THR A 22 7.04 -5.30 6.26
N ALA A 23 6.97 -4.01 5.99
CA ALA A 23 7.02 -2.98 7.01
C ALA A 23 5.61 -2.43 7.21
N PHE A 24 5.25 -2.13 8.45
CA PHE A 24 3.93 -1.65 8.80
C PHE A 24 4.05 -0.29 9.47
N LEU A 25 3.36 0.72 8.94
CA LEU A 25 3.37 2.07 9.48
C LEU A 25 1.99 2.43 10.00
N THR A 26 1.96 3.13 11.12
CA THR A 26 0.72 3.59 11.75
C THR A 26 0.79 5.09 11.96
N ALA A 27 -0.26 5.79 11.58
CA ALA A 27 -0.43 7.20 11.92
C ALA A 27 -1.25 7.31 13.21
N TRP A 28 -0.82 8.20 14.09
CA TRP A 28 -1.44 8.41 15.39
C TRP A 28 -1.95 9.85 15.51
N ALA A 29 -3.11 10.02 16.12
CA ALA A 29 -3.63 11.32 16.52
C ALA A 29 -4.02 11.22 18.00
N ASP A 30 -3.36 12.00 18.87
CA ASP A 30 -3.63 12.02 20.31
C ASP A 30 -3.68 10.61 20.92
N ASP A 31 -2.65 9.80 20.63
CA ASP A 31 -2.49 8.41 21.10
C ASP A 31 -3.54 7.42 20.56
N VAL A 32 -4.30 7.83 19.54
CA VAL A 32 -5.26 6.94 18.88
C VAL A 32 -4.76 6.65 17.46
N PRO A 33 -4.71 5.36 17.04
CA PRO A 33 -4.32 5.04 15.68
C PRO A 33 -5.43 5.49 14.70
N VAL A 34 -5.06 6.28 13.71
CA VAL A 34 -6.01 6.86 12.75
C VAL A 34 -5.73 6.44 11.31
N GLY A 35 -4.65 5.73 11.09
CA GLY A 35 -4.35 5.25 9.75
C GLY A 35 -3.21 4.25 9.74
N THR A 36 -3.19 3.41 8.70
CA THR A 36 -2.11 2.44 8.49
C THR A 36 -1.73 2.37 7.02
N ALA A 37 -0.49 1.96 6.79
CA ALA A 37 0.01 1.59 5.48
C ALA A 37 1.06 0.51 5.67
N GLN A 38 1.31 -0.27 4.64
CA GLN A 38 2.39 -1.26 4.68
C GLN A 38 3.23 -1.21 3.42
N ILE A 39 4.46 -1.67 3.55
CA ILE A 39 5.39 -1.82 2.45
C ILE A 39 5.56 -3.32 2.21
N LEU A 40 5.25 -3.77 1.00
CA LEU A 40 5.59 -5.11 0.55
C LEU A 40 6.95 -5.02 -0.15
N TRP A 41 8.00 -5.44 0.54
CA TRP A 41 9.36 -5.24 0.04
C TRP A 41 9.64 -5.98 -1.26
N GLN A 42 9.00 -7.12 -1.46
CA GLN A 42 9.14 -7.91 -2.69
C GLN A 42 8.15 -7.50 -3.77
N GLY A 43 7.28 -6.54 -3.46
CA GLY A 43 6.34 -5.98 -4.41
C GLY A 43 5.07 -6.80 -4.62
N CYS A 44 4.37 -6.46 -5.67
CA CYS A 44 3.12 -7.11 -6.05
C CYS A 44 3.39 -8.53 -6.55
N ALA A 45 2.61 -9.49 -6.07
CA ALA A 45 2.78 -10.89 -6.45
C ALA A 45 2.22 -11.24 -7.83
N ALA A 46 1.45 -10.33 -8.45
CA ALA A 46 0.86 -10.59 -9.76
C ALA A 46 1.95 -10.83 -10.82
N PRO A 47 1.85 -11.92 -11.61
CA PRO A 47 2.88 -12.22 -12.61
C PRO A 47 3.12 -11.09 -13.61
N GLU A 48 2.05 -10.39 -14.01
CA GLU A 48 2.14 -9.27 -14.95
C GLU A 48 3.00 -8.13 -14.38
N VAL A 49 2.89 -7.89 -13.08
CA VAL A 49 3.66 -6.86 -12.40
C VAL A 49 5.10 -7.31 -12.22
N GLN A 50 5.32 -8.54 -11.77
CA GLN A 50 6.67 -9.08 -11.60
C GLN A 50 7.45 -9.13 -12.90
N ALA A 51 6.78 -9.37 -14.02
CA ALA A 51 7.44 -9.40 -15.32
C ALA A 51 7.97 -8.03 -15.73
N ARG A 52 7.29 -6.94 -15.36
CA ARG A 52 7.66 -5.58 -15.75
C ARG A 52 8.41 -4.81 -14.66
N PHE A 53 8.10 -5.10 -13.40
CA PHE A 53 8.64 -4.37 -12.24
C PHE A 53 9.12 -5.36 -11.18
N PRO A 54 10.09 -6.24 -11.51
CA PRO A 54 10.58 -7.24 -10.54
C PRO A 54 11.23 -6.55 -9.34
N GLY A 55 10.86 -6.97 -8.14
CA GLY A 55 11.46 -6.46 -6.92
C GLY A 55 11.11 -5.01 -6.59
N CYS A 56 10.13 -4.42 -7.25
CA CYS A 56 9.68 -3.07 -6.94
C CYS A 56 8.86 -3.07 -5.66
N PRO A 57 9.31 -2.41 -4.57
CA PRO A 57 8.51 -2.35 -3.34
C PRO A 57 7.14 -1.74 -3.60
N GLU A 58 6.15 -2.24 -2.91
CA GLU A 58 4.76 -1.82 -3.10
C GLU A 58 4.19 -1.21 -1.84
N LEU A 59 3.57 -0.04 -1.98
CA LEU A 59 2.68 0.51 -0.97
C LEU A 59 1.37 -0.27 -1.01
N ASN A 60 0.95 -0.80 0.14
CA ASN A 60 -0.25 -1.61 0.23
C ASN A 60 -1.02 -1.28 1.50
N GLY A 61 -2.31 -1.59 1.51
CA GLY A 61 -3.11 -1.53 2.73
C GLY A 61 -3.26 -0.14 3.34
N LEU A 62 -3.27 0.91 2.53
CA LEU A 62 -3.51 2.27 3.03
C LEU A 62 -4.95 2.37 3.53
N GLY A 63 -5.12 2.71 4.79
CA GLY A 63 -6.42 2.90 5.40
C GLY A 63 -6.42 4.02 6.40
N ILE A 64 -7.49 4.82 6.39
CA ILE A 64 -7.72 5.93 7.32
C ILE A 64 -9.07 5.69 7.98
N TRP A 65 -9.13 5.84 9.31
CA TRP A 65 -10.37 5.73 10.04
C TRP A 65 -10.35 6.63 11.29
N PRO A 66 -11.50 7.13 11.74
CA PRO A 66 -12.80 6.97 11.09
C PRO A 66 -12.86 7.70 9.75
N PRO A 67 -13.88 7.41 8.91
CA PRO A 67 -13.97 8.03 7.56
C PRO A 67 -13.93 9.55 7.54
N GLU A 68 -14.36 10.19 8.62
CA GLU A 68 -14.36 11.65 8.75
C GLU A 68 -12.96 12.25 8.71
N LEU A 69 -11.93 11.47 9.00
CA LEU A 69 -10.54 11.92 8.94
C LEU A 69 -9.93 11.82 7.54
N ARG A 70 -10.63 11.21 6.59
CA ARG A 70 -10.19 11.20 5.20
C ARG A 70 -10.15 12.63 4.66
N SER A 71 -9.23 12.88 3.74
CA SER A 71 -9.02 14.20 3.13
C SER A 71 -8.44 15.26 4.08
N ARG A 72 -7.89 14.85 5.22
CA ARG A 72 -7.18 15.72 6.15
C ARG A 72 -5.67 15.61 6.07
N GLY A 73 -5.16 15.03 4.99
CA GLY A 73 -3.72 14.91 4.79
C GLY A 73 -3.07 13.72 5.47
N ILE A 74 -3.80 12.91 6.22
CA ILE A 74 -3.24 11.73 6.92
C ILE A 74 -2.75 10.70 5.91
N GLY A 75 -3.55 10.42 4.89
CA GLY A 75 -3.17 9.49 3.83
C GLY A 75 -1.92 9.94 3.10
N THR A 76 -1.84 11.20 2.74
CA THR A 76 -0.66 11.76 2.09
C THR A 76 0.57 11.68 2.99
N ALA A 77 0.42 11.97 4.29
CA ALA A 77 1.53 11.85 5.22
C ALA A 77 2.03 10.41 5.35
N LEU A 78 1.12 9.43 5.40
CA LEU A 78 1.50 8.02 5.42
C LEU A 78 2.21 7.60 4.14
N ILE A 79 1.71 8.02 2.98
CA ILE A 79 2.35 7.72 1.70
C ILE A 79 3.76 8.31 1.65
N ARG A 80 3.94 9.54 2.09
CA ARG A 80 5.28 10.16 2.14
C ARG A 80 6.22 9.43 3.08
N ALA A 81 5.73 8.97 4.23
CA ALA A 81 6.53 8.19 5.16
C ALA A 81 6.96 6.84 4.56
N VAL A 82 6.05 6.19 3.84
CA VAL A 82 6.35 4.96 3.11
C VAL A 82 7.41 5.23 2.04
N GLU A 83 7.24 6.26 1.24
CA GLU A 83 8.20 6.62 0.19
C GLU A 83 9.59 6.89 0.77
N GLU A 84 9.66 7.58 1.89
CA GLU A 84 10.93 7.86 2.54
C GLU A 84 11.62 6.58 3.03
N ARG A 85 10.85 5.66 3.60
CA ARG A 85 11.40 4.37 4.05
C ARG A 85 11.92 3.54 2.88
N VAL A 86 11.18 3.50 1.79
CA VAL A 86 11.57 2.78 0.57
C VAL A 86 12.83 3.40 -0.03
N ARG A 87 12.87 4.72 -0.09
CA ARG A 87 14.05 5.44 -0.58
C ARG A 87 15.27 5.22 0.30
N ALA A 88 15.11 5.28 1.62
CA ALA A 88 16.19 5.05 2.57
C ALA A 88 16.75 3.63 2.49
N ALA A 89 15.95 2.67 2.05
CA ALA A 89 16.39 1.30 1.82
C ALA A 89 17.13 1.12 0.49
N GLY A 90 17.30 2.19 -0.30
CA GLY A 90 18.08 2.17 -1.52
C GLY A 90 17.28 2.00 -2.81
N HIS A 91 15.97 1.99 -2.74
CA HIS A 91 15.13 1.85 -3.92
C HIS A 91 14.88 3.19 -4.61
N THR A 92 14.81 3.16 -5.93
CA THR A 92 14.54 4.35 -6.74
C THR A 92 13.14 4.37 -7.33
N LEU A 93 12.36 3.34 -7.07
CA LEU A 93 11.01 3.20 -7.60
C LEU A 93 10.12 2.56 -6.54
N ILE A 94 8.90 3.07 -6.41
CA ILE A 94 7.85 2.49 -5.58
C ILE A 94 6.62 2.29 -6.45
N GLY A 95 5.89 1.20 -6.20
CA GLY A 95 4.67 0.92 -6.92
C GLY A 95 3.48 0.79 -6.00
N LEU A 96 2.31 0.77 -6.57
CA LEU A 96 1.07 0.43 -5.89
C LEU A 96 0.03 -0.06 -6.89
N GLY A 97 -0.88 -0.88 -6.41
CA GLY A 97 -2.04 -1.27 -7.16
C GLY A 97 -3.25 -0.45 -6.76
N VAL A 98 -4.07 -0.12 -7.71
CA VAL A 98 -5.34 0.54 -7.46
C VAL A 98 -6.44 -0.17 -8.24
N ASP A 99 -7.54 -0.47 -7.55
CA ASP A 99 -8.70 -1.10 -8.19
C ASP A 99 -9.28 -0.15 -9.23
N ASP A 100 -9.73 -0.71 -10.35
CA ASP A 100 -10.24 0.08 -11.47
C ASP A 100 -11.42 0.97 -11.09
N ASP A 101 -12.24 0.55 -10.13
CA ASP A 101 -13.40 1.32 -9.67
C ASP A 101 -13.08 2.28 -8.52
N ASN A 102 -11.86 2.30 -8.02
CA ASN A 102 -11.47 3.21 -6.95
C ASN A 102 -10.90 4.52 -7.52
N HIS A 103 -11.77 5.31 -8.11
CA HIS A 103 -11.38 6.55 -8.79
C HIS A 103 -10.80 7.59 -7.84
N ARG A 104 -11.28 7.63 -6.60
CA ARG A 104 -10.80 8.58 -5.59
C ARG A 104 -9.35 8.31 -5.22
N ALA A 105 -9.01 7.06 -4.97
CA ALA A 105 -7.62 6.68 -4.66
C ALA A 105 -6.71 6.93 -5.85
N ALA A 106 -7.15 6.57 -7.06
CA ALA A 106 -6.38 6.82 -8.27
C ALA A 106 -6.07 8.32 -8.45
N ALA A 107 -7.06 9.17 -8.26
CA ALA A 107 -6.87 10.62 -8.37
C ALA A 107 -5.85 11.14 -7.35
N LEU A 108 -5.89 10.63 -6.12
CA LEU A 108 -4.91 11.00 -5.09
C LEU A 108 -3.50 10.60 -5.51
N TYR A 109 -3.33 9.35 -5.94
CA TYR A 109 -2.00 8.84 -6.31
C TYR A 109 -1.41 9.61 -7.49
N LEU A 110 -2.22 9.88 -8.52
CA LEU A 110 -1.77 10.65 -9.67
C LEU A 110 -1.36 12.07 -9.25
N ARG A 111 -2.14 12.69 -8.37
CA ARG A 111 -1.85 14.05 -7.88
C ARG A 111 -0.53 14.14 -7.14
N ILE A 112 -0.16 13.09 -6.40
CA ILE A 112 1.08 13.10 -5.62
C ILE A 112 2.28 12.49 -6.37
N GLY A 113 2.13 12.23 -7.67
CA GLY A 113 3.25 11.92 -8.54
C GLY A 113 3.35 10.49 -9.05
N TYR A 114 2.40 9.61 -8.69
CA TYR A 114 2.34 8.28 -9.30
C TYR A 114 1.84 8.39 -10.73
N ARG A 115 2.32 7.49 -11.58
CA ARG A 115 1.94 7.48 -12.99
C ARG A 115 1.44 6.11 -13.40
N GLU A 116 0.55 6.10 -14.36
CA GLU A 116 0.04 4.90 -14.99
C GLU A 116 1.16 4.18 -15.75
N THR A 117 1.22 2.86 -15.61
CA THR A 117 2.21 2.05 -16.33
C THR A 117 1.62 1.29 -17.50
N GLY A 118 0.29 1.23 -17.59
CA GLY A 118 -0.40 0.34 -18.52
C GLY A 118 -0.43 -1.11 -18.08
N CYS A 119 0.17 -1.43 -16.93
CA CYS A 119 0.18 -2.81 -16.41
C CYS A 119 -1.13 -3.07 -15.67
N ARG A 120 -1.93 -4.00 -16.19
CA ARG A 120 -3.21 -4.38 -15.62
C ARG A 120 -3.12 -5.81 -15.11
N TYR A 121 -3.82 -6.09 -14.02
CA TYR A 121 -3.79 -7.41 -13.39
C TYR A 121 -5.05 -7.63 -12.56
N LEU A 122 -5.25 -8.86 -12.12
CA LEU A 122 -6.29 -9.18 -11.15
C LEU A 122 -5.67 -9.24 -9.76
N ASP A 123 -6.15 -8.36 -8.88
CA ASP A 123 -5.75 -8.38 -7.48
C ASP A 123 -6.54 -9.50 -6.79
N ARG A 124 -5.86 -10.59 -6.49
CA ARG A 124 -6.46 -11.77 -5.90
C ARG A 124 -6.17 -11.81 -4.41
N TYR A 125 -7.22 -11.88 -3.62
CA TYR A 125 -7.08 -12.01 -2.18
C TYR A 125 -8.23 -12.82 -1.60
N ALA A 126 -8.06 -13.26 -0.37
CA ALA A 126 -9.10 -14.00 0.34
C ALA A 126 -9.31 -13.37 1.71
N TYR A 127 -10.53 -13.45 2.20
CA TYR A 127 -10.85 -13.03 3.56
C TYR A 127 -11.87 -13.98 4.17
N LEU A 128 -11.91 -14.00 5.51
CA LEU A 128 -12.94 -14.72 6.25
C LEU A 128 -14.00 -13.71 6.69
N ASP A 129 -15.26 -14.05 6.47
CA ASP A 129 -16.36 -13.24 6.97
C ASP A 129 -16.61 -13.52 8.46
N ASP A 130 -17.61 -12.84 9.03
CA ASP A 130 -17.92 -12.97 10.46
C ASP A 130 -18.42 -14.37 10.84
N ASP A 131 -18.88 -15.15 9.87
CA ASP A 131 -19.33 -16.55 10.05
C ASP A 131 -18.19 -17.55 9.81
N GLY A 132 -16.97 -17.08 9.53
CA GLY A 132 -15.83 -17.92 9.27
C GLY A 132 -15.78 -18.48 7.85
N VAL A 133 -16.65 -18.03 6.95
CA VAL A 133 -16.64 -18.47 5.56
C VAL A 133 -15.55 -17.74 4.77
N ARG A 134 -14.75 -18.51 4.04
CA ARG A 134 -13.70 -17.96 3.19
C ARG A 134 -14.28 -17.45 1.89
N HIS A 135 -13.95 -16.21 1.58
CA HIS A 135 -14.29 -15.58 0.31
C HIS A 135 -13.02 -15.30 -0.49
N GLU A 136 -13.04 -15.69 -1.76
CA GLU A 136 -11.97 -15.37 -2.68
C GLU A 136 -12.42 -14.26 -3.60
N VAL A 137 -11.57 -13.25 -3.77
CA VAL A 137 -11.86 -12.05 -4.54
C VAL A 137 -10.79 -11.87 -5.61
N ALA A 138 -11.22 -11.45 -6.78
CA ALA A 138 -10.31 -11.08 -7.87
C ALA A 138 -10.83 -9.77 -8.46
N ASP A 139 -10.19 -8.67 -8.10
CA ASP A 139 -10.59 -7.34 -8.55
C ASP A 139 -9.66 -6.85 -9.65
N PRO A 140 -10.21 -6.34 -10.77
CA PRO A 140 -9.37 -5.71 -11.77
C PRO A 140 -8.66 -4.50 -11.19
N ALA A 141 -7.36 -4.46 -11.37
CA ALA A 141 -6.51 -3.41 -10.85
C ALA A 141 -5.48 -3.00 -11.88
N ARG A 142 -4.86 -1.86 -11.64
CA ARG A 142 -3.75 -1.39 -12.45
C ARG A 142 -2.61 -0.94 -11.56
N PHE A 143 -1.39 -1.08 -12.06
CA PHE A 143 -0.18 -0.79 -11.31
C PHE A 143 0.32 0.59 -11.68
N LEU A 144 0.56 1.40 -10.66
CA LEU A 144 1.13 2.75 -10.79
C LEU A 144 2.50 2.75 -10.15
N VAL A 145 3.39 3.60 -10.64
CA VAL A 145 4.73 3.74 -10.07
C VAL A 145 5.09 5.21 -9.88
N LYS A 146 6.01 5.44 -8.94
CA LYS A 146 6.60 6.75 -8.73
C LYS A 146 8.09 6.61 -8.58
N GLY A 147 8.85 7.43 -9.30
CA GLY A 147 10.28 7.54 -9.12
C GLY A 147 10.59 8.24 -7.81
N LEU A 148 11.45 7.64 -7.01
CA LEU A 148 11.94 8.23 -5.79
C LEU A 148 13.26 8.92 -6.11
N ALA A 149 13.23 10.25 -6.17
CA ALA A 149 14.46 11.01 -6.34
C ALA A 149 15.41 10.61 -5.23
N GLY A 150 16.58 10.17 -5.58
CA GLY A 150 17.67 10.04 -4.64
C GLY A 150 17.75 11.37 -3.90
N ARG A 151 18.13 11.33 -2.63
CA ARG A 151 18.52 12.56 -1.95
C ARG A 151 19.28 13.37 -2.96
N ALA A 152 18.80 14.58 -3.19
CA ALA A 152 19.62 15.55 -3.84
C ALA A 152 20.98 15.35 -3.21
N SER A 153 21.67 14.41 -3.72
CA SER A 153 23.06 14.26 -3.44
C SER A 153 23.54 15.65 -3.56
N GLY A 154 23.93 16.14 -2.46
CA GLY A 154 24.59 17.36 -2.47
C GLY A 154 25.38 17.41 -3.77
N PRO A 155 25.56 18.55 -4.28
CA PRO A 155 26.11 18.74 -5.60
C PRO A 155 27.29 17.88 -5.69
N THR A 156 27.03 16.92 -6.26
CA THR A 156 28.15 16.29 -6.81
C THR A 156 28.76 17.32 -7.70
#